data_5a7379610f33a16504e89c49965104c8
#
_entry.id   5a7379610f33a16504e89c49965104c8
#
_cell.length_a   1.000
_cell.length_b   1.000
_cell.length_c   1.000
_cell.angle_alpha   90.00
_cell.angle_beta   90.00
_cell.angle_gamma   90.00
#
_symmetry.space_group_name_H-M   'P 1'
#
loop_
_entity.id
_entity.type
_entity.pdbx_description
1 polymer ?
#
loop_
_entity_poly.entity_id
_entity_poly.type
_entity_poly.pdbx_seq_one_letter_code
_entity_poly.pdbx_strand_id
1 'polypeptide(L)'
;MIAAKLGVPVVSDFRPADMAVEGTGAPLVPFLDYVAFRHRRFGRIVQNIGGIGNLTAIPPRATPDEVFAFDTGPGNMVIDAIAERLFDRPYDRNGRFAAKGEPIEPVVRQLLRRAFFRQPPPKTAGREQFGEAFVQELLRLCRYAEADDVIATATALTARSIALAVRNFVLPADAVNVPAGSRSPSRYREFLVSGGGTRNGTLMRMIREELAPLKMRLLTTDDFGLPSAAKEAVAFALLAYQTWRRLPSNIPSATGAQQPAILGKVSYA
;
A
#
# COMPACT_ATOMS: atom_id res chain seq x y z
N MET A 1 22.73 8.91 21.48
CA MET A 1 23.26 10.11 20.76
C MET A 1 22.18 11.19 20.55
N ILE A 2 21.03 10.90 19.90
CA ILE A 2 19.97 11.92 19.67
C ILE A 2 19.41 12.44 20.99
N ALA A 3 19.03 11.55 21.92
CA ALA A 3 18.52 11.94 23.24
C ALA A 3 19.49 12.86 23.99
N ALA A 4 20.76 12.46 24.08
CA ALA A 4 21.80 13.25 24.75
C ALA A 4 22.08 14.62 24.07
N LYS A 5 21.91 14.73 22.74
CA LYS A 5 22.09 16.00 22.04
C LYS A 5 20.92 16.97 22.20
N LEU A 6 19.71 16.43 22.31
CA LEU A 6 18.48 17.24 22.36
C LEU A 6 17.95 17.44 23.79
N GLY A 7 18.46 16.70 24.78
CA GLY A 7 18.00 16.76 26.16
C GLY A 7 16.55 16.24 26.35
N VAL A 8 16.08 15.35 25.44
CA VAL A 8 14.73 14.79 25.48
C VAL A 8 14.75 13.28 25.30
N PRO A 9 13.79 12.53 25.87
CA PRO A 9 13.66 11.10 25.58
C PRO A 9 13.42 10.86 24.08
N VAL A 10 14.03 9.80 23.56
CA VAL A 10 13.87 9.37 22.16
C VAL A 10 13.31 7.96 22.13
N VAL A 11 12.24 7.75 21.38
CA VAL A 11 11.69 6.42 21.11
C VAL A 11 12.15 5.96 19.72
N SER A 12 12.71 4.76 19.67
CA SER A 12 13.27 4.18 18.46
C SER A 12 13.13 2.67 18.47
N ASP A 13 13.60 1.99 17.41
CA ASP A 13 13.77 0.54 17.38
C ASP A 13 12.44 -0.22 17.54
N PHE A 14 11.44 0.13 16.73
CA PHE A 14 10.07 -0.37 16.87
C PHE A 14 9.88 -1.84 16.43
N ARG A 15 10.72 -2.36 15.55
CA ARG A 15 10.56 -3.68 14.95
C ARG A 15 10.86 -4.86 15.89
N PRO A 16 11.91 -4.81 16.74
CA PRO A 16 12.33 -5.97 17.55
C PRO A 16 11.24 -6.52 18.46
N ALA A 17 10.38 -5.67 19.01
CA ALA A 17 9.31 -6.13 19.91
C ALA A 17 8.22 -6.93 19.17
N ASP A 18 7.89 -6.56 17.94
CA ASP A 18 6.99 -7.34 17.07
C ASP A 18 7.64 -8.67 16.66
N MET A 19 8.94 -8.63 16.31
CA MET A 19 9.71 -9.85 15.96
C MET A 19 9.85 -10.80 17.15
N ALA A 20 9.96 -10.29 18.36
CA ALA A 20 10.03 -11.10 19.58
C ALA A 20 8.74 -11.89 19.85
N VAL A 21 7.63 -11.49 19.26
CA VAL A 21 6.35 -12.22 19.28
C VAL A 21 6.04 -12.87 17.92
N GLU A 22 7.09 -13.25 17.20
CA GLU A 22 7.07 -13.97 15.92
C GLU A 22 6.51 -13.18 14.72
N GLY A 23 6.38 -11.87 14.85
CA GLY A 23 6.05 -10.99 13.72
C GLY A 23 7.25 -10.73 12.82
N THR A 24 6.99 -10.17 11.64
CA THR A 24 8.02 -9.78 10.66
C THR A 24 8.64 -8.39 10.92
N GLY A 25 8.14 -7.65 11.93
CA GLY A 25 8.58 -6.30 12.26
C GLY A 25 8.13 -5.23 11.25
N ALA A 26 7.33 -5.60 10.27
CA ALA A 26 6.74 -4.72 9.25
C ALA A 26 5.56 -5.45 8.58
N PRO A 27 4.54 -4.75 8.07
CA PRO A 27 4.35 -3.29 8.13
C PRO A 27 3.83 -2.81 9.50
N LEU A 28 4.28 -1.64 9.96
CA LEU A 28 3.82 -1.03 11.23
C LEU A 28 2.84 0.14 11.04
N VAL A 29 2.80 0.71 9.85
CA VAL A 29 1.88 1.80 9.46
C VAL A 29 0.39 1.41 9.56
N PRO A 30 -0.03 0.14 9.39
CA PRO A 30 -1.42 -0.28 9.56
C PRO A 30 -2.05 0.09 10.90
N PHE A 31 -1.27 0.26 11.96
CA PHE A 31 -1.78 0.74 13.24
C PHE A 31 -2.31 2.19 13.15
N LEU A 32 -1.58 3.08 12.47
CA LEU A 32 -2.09 4.43 12.17
C LEU A 32 -3.34 4.35 11.30
N ASP A 33 -3.33 3.53 10.24
CA ASP A 33 -4.47 3.39 9.35
C ASP A 33 -5.72 2.99 10.11
N TYR A 34 -5.61 2.02 11.01
CA TYR A 34 -6.68 1.59 11.89
C TYR A 34 -7.18 2.73 12.78
N VAL A 35 -6.30 3.44 13.47
CA VAL A 35 -6.68 4.51 14.41
C VAL A 35 -7.34 5.68 13.68
N ALA A 36 -6.77 6.10 12.53
CA ALA A 36 -7.20 7.27 11.81
C ALA A 36 -8.44 7.03 10.93
N PHE A 37 -8.56 5.83 10.35
CA PHE A 37 -9.53 5.59 9.29
C PHE A 37 -10.60 4.55 9.60
N ARG A 38 -10.64 3.94 10.80
CA ARG A 38 -11.75 3.05 11.17
C ARG A 38 -13.08 3.79 11.12
N HIS A 39 -14.14 3.08 10.69
CA HIS A 39 -15.48 3.66 10.57
C HIS A 39 -16.56 2.70 11.06
N ARG A 40 -17.63 3.25 11.65
CA ARG A 40 -18.68 2.41 12.28
C ARG A 40 -19.62 1.73 11.29
N ARG A 41 -19.85 2.29 10.11
CA ARG A 41 -20.90 1.85 9.18
C ARG A 41 -20.38 1.13 7.94
N PHE A 42 -19.16 1.41 7.52
CA PHE A 42 -18.56 0.81 6.33
C PHE A 42 -17.05 0.66 6.49
N GLY A 43 -16.49 -0.26 5.73
CA GLY A 43 -15.06 -0.50 5.69
C GLY A 43 -14.33 0.49 4.79
N ARG A 44 -13.05 0.68 5.08
CA ARG A 44 -12.09 1.45 4.30
C ARG A 44 -10.90 0.61 3.89
N ILE A 45 -10.40 0.86 2.71
CA ILE A 45 -9.12 0.33 2.24
C ILE A 45 -8.18 1.53 2.17
N VAL A 46 -7.02 1.42 2.79
CA VAL A 46 -5.98 2.44 2.74
C VAL A 46 -4.81 1.89 1.94
N GLN A 47 -4.56 2.47 0.76
CA GLN A 47 -3.48 2.08 -0.14
C GLN A 47 -2.34 3.08 -0.03
N ASN A 48 -1.17 2.62 0.34
CA ASN A 48 0.05 3.40 0.20
C ASN A 48 0.74 3.08 -1.12
N ILE A 49 1.11 4.11 -1.88
CA ILE A 49 1.85 3.98 -3.15
C ILE A 49 3.22 4.63 -2.99
N GLY A 50 4.15 3.86 -2.44
CA GLY A 50 5.57 4.15 -2.41
C GLY A 50 6.28 3.52 -3.62
N GLY A 51 7.51 3.04 -3.47
CA GLY A 51 8.17 2.20 -4.46
C GLY A 51 7.41 0.90 -4.70
N ILE A 52 6.96 0.26 -3.63
CA ILE A 52 6.00 -0.85 -3.60
C ILE A 52 4.64 -0.31 -3.15
N GLY A 53 3.57 -0.86 -3.69
CA GLY A 53 2.21 -0.61 -3.24
C GLY A 53 1.81 -1.58 -2.13
N ASN A 54 1.27 -1.05 -1.02
CA ASN A 54 0.69 -1.87 0.04
C ASN A 54 -0.66 -1.33 0.49
N LEU A 55 -1.54 -2.21 0.92
CA LEU A 55 -2.85 -1.84 1.42
C LEU A 55 -3.08 -2.32 2.85
N THR A 56 -3.92 -1.56 3.56
CA THR A 56 -4.54 -1.92 4.82
C THR A 56 -6.05 -1.98 4.63
N ALA A 57 -6.68 -3.12 4.90
CA ALA A 57 -8.13 -3.30 4.84
C ALA A 57 -8.70 -3.24 6.26
N ILE A 58 -9.64 -2.31 6.46
CA ILE A 58 -10.27 -2.01 7.76
C ILE A 58 -11.78 -2.25 7.62
N PRO A 59 -12.31 -3.37 8.08
CA PRO A 59 -13.76 -3.63 8.07
C PRO A 59 -14.56 -2.58 8.86
N PRO A 60 -15.89 -2.52 8.68
CA PRO A 60 -16.72 -1.68 9.55
C PRO A 60 -16.69 -2.17 11.00
N ARG A 61 -16.54 -1.25 11.96
CA ARG A 61 -16.41 -1.54 13.39
C ARG A 61 -15.22 -2.42 13.77
N ALA A 62 -14.21 -2.52 12.91
CA ALA A 62 -13.07 -3.39 13.13
C ALA A 62 -12.41 -3.20 14.50
N THR A 63 -12.01 -4.31 15.10
CA THR A 63 -10.97 -4.38 16.12
C THR A 63 -9.59 -4.48 15.44
N PRO A 64 -8.48 -4.27 16.14
CA PRO A 64 -7.15 -4.43 15.55
C PRO A 64 -6.92 -5.80 14.89
N ASP A 65 -7.48 -6.86 15.44
CA ASP A 65 -7.30 -8.24 14.97
C ASP A 65 -8.03 -8.53 13.63
N GLU A 66 -9.00 -7.70 13.27
CA GLU A 66 -9.75 -7.80 12.03
C GLU A 66 -9.14 -6.98 10.88
N VAL A 67 -8.15 -6.16 11.20
CA VAL A 67 -7.40 -5.37 10.20
C VAL A 67 -6.34 -6.25 9.58
N PHE A 68 -6.23 -6.27 8.26
CA PHE A 68 -5.15 -6.98 7.57
C PHE A 68 -4.48 -6.10 6.53
N ALA A 69 -3.19 -6.36 6.30
CA ALA A 69 -2.40 -5.59 5.37
C ALA A 69 -1.46 -6.50 4.56
N PHE A 70 -1.18 -6.12 3.33
CA PHE A 70 -0.26 -6.84 2.45
C PHE A 70 0.17 -5.99 1.26
N ASP A 71 1.22 -6.40 0.56
CA ASP A 71 1.73 -5.71 -0.62
C ASP A 71 0.90 -6.07 -1.86
N THR A 72 0.47 -5.04 -2.61
CA THR A 72 -0.38 -5.20 -3.78
C THR A 72 0.40 -5.43 -5.07
N GLY A 73 1.67 -5.00 -5.10
CA GLY A 73 2.53 -5.09 -6.26
C GLY A 73 3.46 -3.89 -6.41
N PRO A 74 3.95 -3.60 -7.61
CA PRO A 74 4.76 -2.43 -7.85
C PRO A 74 3.95 -1.16 -7.56
N GLY A 75 4.58 -0.19 -6.91
CA GLY A 75 4.09 1.17 -6.80
C GLY A 75 4.76 2.05 -7.86
N ASN A 76 5.53 3.06 -7.42
CA ASN A 76 6.26 3.94 -8.33
C ASN A 76 7.54 3.31 -8.88
N MET A 77 8.11 2.30 -8.21
CA MET A 77 9.45 1.76 -8.53
C MET A 77 9.63 1.40 -10.00
N VAL A 78 8.65 0.75 -10.62
CA VAL A 78 8.72 0.37 -12.04
C VAL A 78 8.48 1.58 -12.93
N ILE A 79 7.56 2.46 -12.57
CA ILE A 79 7.27 3.69 -13.32
C ILE A 79 8.51 4.59 -13.35
N ASP A 80 9.15 4.80 -12.18
CA ASP A 80 10.34 5.63 -12.04
C ASP A 80 11.53 5.05 -12.83
N ALA A 81 11.73 3.73 -12.79
CA ALA A 81 12.77 3.08 -13.57
C ALA A 81 12.55 3.20 -15.09
N ILE A 82 11.31 3.19 -15.56
CA ILE A 82 10.99 3.44 -16.98
C ILE A 82 11.18 4.92 -17.32
N ALA A 83 10.77 5.84 -16.43
CA ALA A 83 10.98 7.28 -16.62
C ALA A 83 12.48 7.63 -16.72
N GLU A 84 13.32 7.02 -15.88
CA GLU A 84 14.77 7.22 -15.93
C GLU A 84 15.37 6.73 -17.24
N ARG A 85 15.00 5.54 -17.71
CA ARG A 85 15.61 4.90 -18.89
C ARG A 85 15.17 5.47 -20.22
N LEU A 86 13.89 5.80 -20.34
CA LEU A 86 13.33 6.21 -21.63
C LEU A 86 13.20 7.73 -21.77
N PHE A 87 13.21 8.48 -20.66
CA PHE A 87 12.98 9.92 -20.67
C PHE A 87 14.09 10.72 -19.96
N ASP A 88 15.10 10.04 -19.37
CA ASP A 88 16.15 10.69 -18.58
C ASP A 88 15.56 11.58 -17.47
N ARG A 89 14.58 11.01 -16.75
CA ARG A 89 13.91 11.67 -15.63
C ARG A 89 13.79 10.73 -14.45
N PRO A 90 13.97 11.20 -13.19
CA PRO A 90 13.92 10.35 -12.01
C PRO A 90 12.51 9.79 -11.73
N TYR A 91 11.48 10.40 -12.30
CA TYR A 91 10.08 9.97 -12.20
C TYR A 91 9.20 10.66 -13.25
N ASP A 92 8.01 10.10 -13.53
CA ASP A 92 7.00 10.72 -14.39
C ASP A 92 6.19 11.77 -13.61
N ARG A 93 6.64 13.02 -13.69
CA ARG A 93 6.01 14.13 -12.95
C ARG A 93 4.55 14.31 -13.36
N ASN A 94 3.62 14.12 -12.39
CA ASN A 94 2.17 14.18 -12.61
C ASN A 94 1.61 13.17 -13.62
N GLY A 95 2.39 12.15 -14.00
CA GLY A 95 1.98 11.13 -14.97
C GLY A 95 1.88 11.64 -16.40
N ARG A 96 2.61 12.69 -16.74
CA ARG A 96 2.48 13.39 -18.02
C ARG A 96 3.01 12.63 -19.23
N PHE A 97 3.97 11.73 -19.04
CA PHE A 97 4.44 10.85 -20.11
C PHE A 97 3.42 9.72 -20.32
N ALA A 98 3.02 9.05 -19.23
CA ALA A 98 1.99 8.02 -19.28
C ALA A 98 0.64 8.52 -19.82
N ALA A 99 0.33 9.82 -19.67
CA ALA A 99 -0.91 10.42 -20.18
C ALA A 99 -0.96 10.52 -21.72
N LYS A 100 0.18 10.44 -22.41
CA LYS A 100 0.26 10.53 -23.87
C LYS A 100 0.20 9.16 -24.53
N GLY A 101 0.60 8.11 -23.80
CA GLY A 101 0.63 6.76 -24.34
C GLY A 101 -0.63 5.95 -23.97
N GLU A 102 -0.75 4.81 -24.64
CA GLU A 102 -1.80 3.82 -24.38
C GLU A 102 -1.19 2.56 -23.75
N PRO A 103 -1.77 2.01 -22.67
CA PRO A 103 -1.29 0.78 -22.07
C PRO A 103 -1.37 -0.41 -23.04
N ILE A 104 -0.29 -1.17 -23.15
CA ILE A 104 -0.23 -2.37 -23.97
C ILE A 104 -0.91 -3.52 -23.23
N GLU A 105 -2.19 -3.69 -23.46
CA GLU A 105 -3.09 -4.61 -22.75
C GLU A 105 -2.57 -6.06 -22.66
N PRO A 106 -2.02 -6.67 -23.74
CA PRO A 106 -1.46 -8.02 -23.65
C PRO A 106 -0.29 -8.12 -22.65
N VAL A 107 0.57 -7.09 -22.59
CA VAL A 107 1.73 -7.04 -21.68
C VAL A 107 1.27 -6.92 -20.22
N VAL A 108 0.34 -6.02 -19.94
CA VAL A 108 -0.21 -5.88 -18.57
C VAL A 108 -0.84 -7.19 -18.10
N ARG A 109 -1.66 -7.82 -18.94
CA ARG A 109 -2.28 -9.11 -18.61
C ARG A 109 -1.25 -10.22 -18.40
N GLN A 110 -0.20 -10.27 -19.21
CA GLN A 110 0.87 -11.25 -19.04
C GLN A 110 1.60 -11.07 -17.72
N LEU A 111 2.00 -9.85 -17.37
CA LEU A 111 2.71 -9.54 -16.14
C LEU A 111 1.86 -9.83 -14.90
N LEU A 112 0.56 -9.52 -14.92
CA LEU A 112 -0.36 -9.81 -13.81
C LEU A 112 -0.62 -11.32 -13.59
N ARG A 113 -0.22 -12.21 -14.52
CA ARG A 113 -0.27 -13.67 -14.31
C ARG A 113 0.86 -14.23 -13.46
N ARG A 114 1.84 -13.42 -13.07
CA ARG A 114 2.96 -13.88 -12.20
C ARG A 114 2.42 -14.36 -10.85
N ALA A 115 3.17 -15.29 -10.25
CA ALA A 115 2.78 -15.97 -9.02
C ALA A 115 2.45 -15.00 -7.88
N PHE A 116 3.24 -13.92 -7.73
CA PHE A 116 3.03 -12.90 -6.70
C PHE A 116 1.59 -12.36 -6.68
N PHE A 117 1.00 -12.05 -7.84
CA PHE A 117 -0.34 -11.47 -7.91
C PHE A 117 -1.45 -12.47 -7.57
N ARG A 118 -1.18 -13.76 -7.63
CA ARG A 118 -2.12 -14.84 -7.29
C ARG A 118 -1.93 -15.37 -5.86
N GLN A 119 -0.77 -15.13 -5.27
CA GLN A 119 -0.47 -15.55 -3.90
C GLN A 119 -1.40 -14.87 -2.91
N PRO A 120 -2.10 -15.62 -2.02
CA PRO A 120 -2.90 -15.02 -0.96
C PRO A 120 -2.02 -14.31 0.09
N PRO A 121 -2.57 -13.31 0.79
CA PRO A 121 -1.93 -12.75 1.99
C PRO A 121 -1.76 -13.80 3.10
N PRO A 122 -0.72 -13.67 3.96
CA PRO A 122 0.23 -12.56 4.00
C PRO A 122 1.27 -12.64 2.89
N LYS A 123 1.58 -11.52 2.24
CA LYS A 123 2.63 -11.42 1.24
C LYS A 123 3.30 -10.06 1.25
N THR A 124 4.60 -10.07 1.01
CA THR A 124 5.45 -8.88 0.91
C THR A 124 6.21 -8.90 -0.41
N ALA A 125 6.61 -7.73 -0.88
CA ALA A 125 7.39 -7.55 -2.09
C ALA A 125 8.47 -6.49 -1.91
N GLY A 126 9.53 -6.61 -2.69
CA GLY A 126 10.62 -5.67 -2.71
C GLY A 126 11.28 -5.60 -4.09
N ARG A 127 12.53 -5.19 -4.10
CA ARG A 127 13.35 -5.11 -5.31
C ARG A 127 13.60 -6.48 -5.95
N GLU A 128 13.57 -7.55 -5.17
CA GLU A 128 13.67 -8.93 -5.65
C GLU A 128 12.50 -9.32 -6.56
N GLN A 129 11.32 -8.72 -6.34
CA GLN A 129 10.11 -9.00 -7.12
C GLN A 129 9.94 -8.03 -8.30
N PHE A 130 10.14 -6.72 -8.07
CA PHE A 130 9.80 -5.64 -8.99
C PHE A 130 10.99 -4.73 -9.33
N GLY A 131 12.23 -5.15 -9.05
CA GLY A 131 13.43 -4.41 -9.38
C GLY A 131 13.88 -4.63 -10.82
N GLU A 132 15.20 -4.61 -11.02
CA GLU A 132 15.87 -4.58 -12.32
C GLU A 132 15.39 -5.67 -13.28
N ALA A 133 15.34 -6.92 -12.84
CA ALA A 133 14.94 -8.04 -13.69
C ALA A 133 13.50 -7.90 -14.20
N PHE A 134 12.60 -7.37 -13.38
CA PHE A 134 11.22 -7.11 -13.76
C PHE A 134 11.10 -5.98 -14.78
N VAL A 135 11.86 -4.90 -14.60
CA VAL A 135 11.90 -3.77 -15.53
C VAL A 135 12.44 -4.20 -16.89
N GLN A 136 13.52 -5.00 -16.91
CA GLN A 136 14.07 -5.56 -18.15
C GLN A 136 13.07 -6.45 -18.90
N GLU A 137 12.30 -7.26 -18.17
CA GLU A 137 11.24 -8.07 -18.78
C GLU A 137 10.14 -7.19 -19.39
N LEU A 138 9.68 -6.16 -18.69
CA LEU A 138 8.69 -5.22 -19.21
C LEU A 138 9.19 -4.56 -20.50
N LEU A 139 10.43 -4.04 -20.49
CA LEU A 139 11.05 -3.45 -21.67
C LEU A 139 11.16 -4.44 -22.84
N ARG A 140 11.55 -5.67 -22.57
CA ARG A 140 11.61 -6.72 -23.59
C ARG A 140 10.25 -7.05 -24.21
N LEU A 141 9.19 -7.07 -23.38
CA LEU A 141 7.82 -7.29 -23.85
C LEU A 141 7.30 -6.11 -24.69
N CYS A 142 7.77 -4.90 -24.38
CA CYS A 142 7.38 -3.66 -25.06
C CYS A 142 8.39 -3.23 -26.14
N ARG A 143 9.28 -4.09 -26.61
CA ARG A 143 10.46 -3.73 -27.45
C ARG A 143 10.17 -2.98 -28.75
N TYR A 144 8.94 -3.00 -29.22
CA TYR A 144 8.52 -2.32 -30.46
C TYR A 144 7.54 -1.17 -30.19
N ALA A 145 7.31 -0.84 -28.94
CA ALA A 145 6.36 0.20 -28.56
C ALA A 145 7.07 1.55 -28.37
N GLU A 146 6.32 2.61 -28.52
CA GLU A 146 6.76 3.97 -28.21
C GLU A 146 6.98 4.14 -26.70
N ALA A 147 7.90 5.03 -26.34
CA ALA A 147 8.27 5.25 -24.93
C ALA A 147 7.07 5.66 -24.05
N ASP A 148 6.16 6.48 -24.60
CA ASP A 148 4.95 6.91 -23.90
C ASP A 148 4.01 5.72 -23.60
N ASP A 149 3.90 4.73 -24.50
CA ASP A 149 3.10 3.50 -24.29
C ASP A 149 3.74 2.57 -23.26
N VAL A 150 5.08 2.49 -23.24
CA VAL A 150 5.80 1.69 -22.25
C VAL A 150 5.55 2.21 -20.82
N ILE A 151 5.65 3.52 -20.61
CA ILE A 151 5.41 4.10 -19.28
C ILE A 151 3.91 4.09 -18.92
N ALA A 152 3.00 4.23 -19.89
CA ALA A 152 1.57 4.03 -19.68
C ALA A 152 1.26 2.59 -19.25
N THR A 153 1.95 1.59 -19.85
CA THR A 153 1.85 0.18 -19.48
C THR A 153 2.32 -0.07 -18.04
N ALA A 154 3.45 0.51 -17.64
CA ALA A 154 3.94 0.42 -16.26
C ALA A 154 2.95 1.05 -15.26
N THR A 155 2.38 2.21 -15.61
CA THR A 155 1.39 2.91 -14.79
C THR A 155 0.09 2.11 -14.65
N ALA A 156 -0.41 1.55 -15.76
CA ALA A 156 -1.58 0.68 -15.77
C ALA A 156 -1.36 -0.61 -14.97
N LEU A 157 -0.16 -1.18 -15.03
CA LEU A 157 0.20 -2.37 -14.24
C LEU A 157 0.05 -2.08 -12.74
N THR A 158 0.55 -0.94 -12.27
CA THR A 158 0.37 -0.51 -10.86
C THR A 158 -1.11 -0.35 -10.50
N ALA A 159 -1.89 0.37 -11.30
CA ALA A 159 -3.31 0.58 -11.04
C ALA A 159 -4.09 -0.74 -10.98
N ARG A 160 -3.84 -1.64 -11.92
CA ARG A 160 -4.53 -2.93 -12.02
C ARG A 160 -4.07 -3.94 -10.97
N SER A 161 -2.81 -3.93 -10.57
CA SER A 161 -2.35 -4.79 -9.47
C SER A 161 -3.05 -4.45 -8.16
N ILE A 162 -3.27 -3.16 -7.90
CA ILE A 162 -4.04 -2.67 -6.75
C ILE A 162 -5.50 -3.16 -6.83
N ALA A 163 -6.17 -2.92 -7.95
CA ALA A 163 -7.56 -3.34 -8.13
C ALA A 163 -7.72 -4.87 -8.08
N LEU A 164 -6.77 -5.62 -8.64
CA LEU A 164 -6.74 -7.08 -8.59
C LEU A 164 -6.60 -7.58 -7.15
N ALA A 165 -5.74 -6.96 -6.36
CA ALA A 165 -5.55 -7.28 -4.95
C ALA A 165 -6.84 -7.07 -4.15
N VAL A 166 -7.55 -5.97 -4.38
CA VAL A 166 -8.86 -5.70 -3.77
C VAL A 166 -9.89 -6.76 -4.17
N ARG A 167 -10.01 -7.05 -5.47
CA ARG A 167 -10.98 -8.04 -5.98
C ARG A 167 -10.74 -9.44 -5.45
N ASN A 168 -9.48 -9.86 -5.37
CA ASN A 168 -9.12 -11.24 -5.05
C ASN A 168 -9.02 -11.51 -3.55
N PHE A 169 -8.62 -10.52 -2.75
CA PHE A 169 -8.23 -10.77 -1.36
C PHE A 169 -9.00 -9.96 -0.32
N VAL A 170 -9.58 -8.81 -0.70
CA VAL A 170 -10.35 -7.99 0.24
C VAL A 170 -11.85 -8.29 0.12
N LEU A 171 -12.40 -8.27 -1.10
CA LEU A 171 -13.83 -8.49 -1.31
C LEU A 171 -14.31 -9.92 -1.05
N PRO A 172 -13.55 -11.00 -1.39
CA PRO A 172 -13.93 -12.36 -1.02
C PRO A 172 -13.94 -12.61 0.48
N ALA A 173 -12.97 -12.03 1.23
CA ALA A 173 -12.98 -12.08 2.69
C ALA A 173 -14.23 -11.44 3.30
N ASP A 174 -14.81 -10.47 2.59
CA ASP A 174 -16.08 -9.83 2.93
C ASP A 174 -17.29 -10.76 2.74
N ALA A 175 -17.23 -11.65 1.75
CA ALA A 175 -18.32 -12.56 1.40
C ALA A 175 -18.45 -13.77 2.34
N VAL A 176 -17.41 -14.14 3.07
CA VAL A 176 -17.41 -15.30 3.98
C VAL A 176 -18.42 -15.14 5.13
N ASN A 177 -18.77 -13.92 5.51
CA ASN A 177 -19.70 -13.61 6.59
C ASN A 177 -21.12 -13.23 6.12
N VAL A 178 -21.46 -13.49 4.84
CA VAL A 178 -22.77 -13.17 4.26
C VAL A 178 -23.57 -14.46 4.08
N PRO A 179 -24.82 -14.54 4.56
CA PRO A 179 -25.67 -15.71 4.35
C PRO A 179 -25.83 -16.08 2.87
N ALA A 180 -25.75 -17.36 2.54
CA ALA A 180 -25.88 -17.84 1.18
C ALA A 180 -27.22 -17.33 0.57
N GLY A 181 -27.14 -16.65 -0.59
CA GLY A 181 -28.30 -16.10 -1.29
C GLY A 181 -28.51 -14.59 -1.15
N SER A 182 -27.83 -13.90 -0.25
CA SER A 182 -27.86 -12.43 -0.18
C SER A 182 -26.72 -11.83 -1.01
N ARG A 183 -27.04 -11.11 -2.09
CA ARG A 183 -26.10 -10.18 -2.74
C ARG A 183 -25.96 -8.95 -1.85
N SER A 184 -25.29 -9.08 -0.71
CA SER A 184 -24.98 -7.91 0.10
C SER A 184 -23.96 -7.06 -0.64
N PRO A 185 -24.17 -5.76 -0.81
CA PRO A 185 -23.14 -4.90 -1.38
C PRO A 185 -21.91 -4.96 -0.48
N SER A 186 -20.71 -4.92 -1.07
CA SER A 186 -19.45 -4.91 -0.32
C SER A 186 -19.53 -3.97 0.88
N ARG A 187 -19.02 -4.40 2.03
CA ARG A 187 -18.94 -3.58 3.24
C ARG A 187 -17.97 -2.41 3.07
N TYR A 188 -17.02 -2.51 2.12
CA TYR A 188 -16.05 -1.45 1.81
C TYR A 188 -16.66 -0.42 0.87
N ARG A 189 -16.53 0.87 1.21
CA ARG A 189 -17.11 2.00 0.47
C ARG A 189 -16.07 3.02 0.02
N GLU A 190 -15.00 3.16 0.77
CA GLU A 190 -13.98 4.16 0.55
C GLU A 190 -12.61 3.52 0.37
N PHE A 191 -11.89 4.02 -0.64
CA PHE A 191 -10.54 3.64 -0.98
C PHE A 191 -9.66 4.88 -0.86
N LEU A 192 -8.80 4.90 0.15
CA LEU A 192 -7.94 6.03 0.48
C LEU A 192 -6.54 5.77 -0.06
N VAL A 193 -5.97 6.72 -0.77
CA VAL A 193 -4.61 6.62 -1.29
C VAL A 193 -3.68 7.57 -0.54
N SER A 194 -2.46 7.10 -0.27
CA SER A 194 -1.35 7.86 0.32
C SER A 194 -0.05 7.56 -0.41
N GLY A 195 1.01 8.27 -0.03
CA GLY A 195 2.34 8.11 -0.61
C GLY A 195 2.58 8.94 -1.86
N GLY A 196 3.78 8.82 -2.43
CA GLY A 196 4.21 9.61 -3.59
C GLY A 196 3.35 9.42 -4.84
N GLY A 197 2.74 8.24 -5.00
CA GLY A 197 1.86 7.92 -6.13
C GLY A 197 0.63 8.82 -6.24
N THR A 198 0.17 9.45 -5.15
CA THR A 198 -0.95 10.43 -5.19
C THR A 198 -0.66 11.62 -6.08
N ARG A 199 0.62 11.94 -6.31
CA ARG A 199 1.06 13.04 -7.17
C ARG A 199 1.08 12.69 -8.65
N ASN A 200 0.85 11.43 -9.01
CA ASN A 200 0.74 10.98 -10.39
C ASN A 200 -0.72 10.98 -10.82
N GLY A 201 -1.16 12.05 -11.49
CA GLY A 201 -2.56 12.23 -11.89
C GLY A 201 -3.07 11.14 -12.84
N THR A 202 -2.20 10.61 -13.72
CA THR A 202 -2.56 9.52 -14.64
C THR A 202 -2.78 8.21 -13.87
N LEU A 203 -1.89 7.88 -12.92
CA LEU A 203 -2.06 6.73 -12.03
C LEU A 203 -3.37 6.84 -11.24
N MET A 204 -3.65 8.00 -10.64
CA MET A 204 -4.87 8.21 -9.86
C MET A 204 -6.14 8.10 -10.71
N ARG A 205 -6.10 8.55 -11.97
CA ARG A 205 -7.19 8.36 -12.93
C ARG A 205 -7.40 6.88 -13.23
N MET A 206 -6.34 6.14 -13.58
CA MET A 206 -6.41 4.71 -13.87
C MET A 206 -6.92 3.91 -12.66
N ILE A 207 -6.48 4.22 -11.44
CA ILE A 207 -7.01 3.59 -10.22
C ILE A 207 -8.50 3.87 -10.07
N ARG A 208 -8.96 5.09 -10.33
CA ARG A 208 -10.39 5.44 -10.25
C ARG A 208 -11.21 4.62 -11.23
N GLU A 209 -10.73 4.48 -12.45
CA GLU A 209 -11.38 3.68 -13.51
C GLU A 209 -11.47 2.20 -13.11
N GLU A 210 -10.40 1.63 -12.55
CA GLU A 210 -10.37 0.24 -12.09
C GLU A 210 -11.26 -0.04 -10.86
N LEU A 211 -11.44 0.97 -9.99
CA LEU A 211 -12.28 0.85 -8.79
C LEU A 211 -13.76 1.18 -9.04
N ALA A 212 -14.09 1.84 -10.15
CA ALA A 212 -15.47 2.22 -10.48
C ALA A 212 -16.44 1.02 -10.51
N PRO A 213 -16.10 -0.14 -11.11
CA PRO A 213 -16.96 -1.34 -11.06
C PRO A 213 -17.18 -1.88 -9.66
N LEU A 214 -16.26 -1.60 -8.73
CA LEU A 214 -16.31 -2.03 -7.33
C LEU A 214 -17.16 -1.09 -6.46
N LYS A 215 -17.67 0.02 -7.04
CA LYS A 215 -18.49 1.03 -6.37
C LYS A 215 -17.80 1.64 -5.14
N MET A 216 -16.47 1.77 -5.18
CA MET A 216 -15.67 2.41 -4.13
C MET A 216 -15.39 3.87 -4.49
N ARG A 217 -15.53 4.75 -3.49
CA ARG A 217 -15.15 6.15 -3.62
C ARG A 217 -13.64 6.29 -3.42
N LEU A 218 -12.93 6.79 -4.43
CA LEU A 218 -11.51 7.09 -4.35
C LEU A 218 -11.29 8.44 -3.65
N LEU A 219 -10.50 8.43 -2.61
CA LEU A 219 -10.11 9.56 -1.77
C LEU A 219 -8.60 9.53 -1.54
N THR A 220 -8.06 10.58 -0.95
CA THR A 220 -6.68 10.62 -0.45
C THR A 220 -6.68 10.77 1.07
N THR A 221 -5.56 10.47 1.74
CA THR A 221 -5.44 10.73 3.18
C THR A 221 -5.45 12.23 3.49
N ASP A 222 -5.13 13.07 2.51
CA ASP A 222 -5.20 14.53 2.61
C ASP A 222 -6.65 15.01 2.82
N ASP A 223 -7.65 14.32 2.25
CA ASP A 223 -9.08 14.62 2.45
C ASP A 223 -9.52 14.41 3.91
N PHE A 224 -8.72 13.73 4.72
CA PHE A 224 -8.94 13.51 6.15
C PHE A 224 -8.00 14.32 7.04
N GLY A 225 -7.28 15.29 6.47
CA GLY A 225 -6.33 16.13 7.21
C GLY A 225 -5.02 15.43 7.56
N LEU A 226 -4.74 14.26 6.98
CA LEU A 226 -3.47 13.56 7.11
C LEU A 226 -2.69 13.66 5.79
N PRO A 227 -1.70 14.57 5.69
CA PRO A 227 -0.95 14.74 4.46
C PRO A 227 -0.28 13.43 4.00
N SER A 228 -0.50 13.05 2.75
CA SER A 228 0.02 11.80 2.17
C SER A 228 1.54 11.69 2.30
N ALA A 229 2.26 12.82 2.20
CA ALA A 229 3.72 12.86 2.35
C ALA A 229 4.20 12.73 3.80
N ALA A 230 3.35 13.02 4.79
CA ALA A 230 3.68 12.98 6.22
C ALA A 230 3.16 11.72 6.93
N LYS A 231 2.38 10.89 6.25
CA LYS A 231 1.70 9.74 6.85
C LYS A 231 2.65 8.83 7.63
N GLU A 232 3.81 8.51 7.07
CA GLU A 232 4.78 7.64 7.73
C GLU A 232 5.36 8.29 8.99
N ALA A 233 5.71 9.57 8.93
CA ALA A 233 6.21 10.32 10.09
C ALA A 233 5.15 10.37 11.22
N VAL A 234 3.88 10.60 10.87
CA VAL A 234 2.77 10.57 11.83
C VAL A 234 2.56 9.17 12.41
N ALA A 235 2.72 8.12 11.59
CA ALA A 235 2.64 6.74 12.08
C ALA A 235 3.69 6.48 13.16
N PHE A 236 4.95 6.81 12.90
CA PHE A 236 6.01 6.60 13.89
C PHE A 236 5.87 7.51 15.12
N ALA A 237 5.35 8.72 14.98
CA ALA A 237 5.01 9.56 16.13
C ALA A 237 3.90 8.92 17.00
N LEU A 238 2.87 8.34 16.37
CA LEU A 238 1.82 7.60 17.07
C LEU A 238 2.37 6.35 17.77
N LEU A 239 3.23 5.58 17.10
CA LEU A 239 3.87 4.41 17.70
C LEU A 239 4.72 4.81 18.91
N ALA A 240 5.49 5.91 18.82
CA ALA A 240 6.28 6.44 19.94
C ALA A 240 5.38 6.86 21.10
N TYR A 241 4.25 7.52 20.83
CA TYR A 241 3.27 7.85 21.86
C TYR A 241 2.70 6.61 22.55
N GLN A 242 2.36 5.57 21.79
CA GLN A 242 1.89 4.30 22.37
C GLN A 242 2.97 3.63 23.23
N THR A 243 4.23 3.61 22.76
CA THR A 243 5.36 3.10 23.55
C THR A 243 5.48 3.84 24.89
N TRP A 244 5.43 5.17 24.84
CA TRP A 244 5.47 6.01 26.04
C TRP A 244 4.34 5.71 27.02
N ARG A 245 3.14 5.41 26.49
CA ARG A 245 1.96 5.02 27.27
C ARG A 245 1.95 3.55 27.67
N ARG A 246 2.95 2.76 27.26
CA ARG A 246 3.03 1.31 27.49
C ARG A 246 1.81 0.56 26.91
N LEU A 247 1.33 0.99 25.75
CA LEU A 247 0.21 0.38 25.03
C LEU A 247 0.71 -0.35 23.78
N PRO A 248 0.13 -1.54 23.47
CA PRO A 248 0.45 -2.24 22.22
C PRO A 248 0.12 -1.39 20.98
N SER A 249 0.92 -1.55 19.93
CA SER A 249 0.75 -0.76 18.70
C SER A 249 1.16 -1.48 17.39
N ASN A 250 1.39 -2.80 17.43
CA ASN A 250 1.42 -3.59 16.22
C ASN A 250 0.01 -4.03 15.81
N ILE A 251 -0.13 -4.50 14.58
CA ILE A 251 -1.31 -5.19 14.06
C ILE A 251 -0.88 -6.63 13.77
N PRO A 252 -1.17 -7.60 14.64
CA PRO A 252 -0.71 -8.98 14.51
C PRO A 252 -1.06 -9.61 13.17
N SER A 253 -2.28 -9.41 12.68
CA SER A 253 -2.73 -9.90 11.36
C SER A 253 -2.00 -9.28 10.15
N ALA A 254 -1.30 -8.16 10.34
CA ALA A 254 -0.49 -7.52 9.30
C ALA A 254 0.98 -7.98 9.33
N THR A 255 1.53 -8.23 10.53
CA THR A 255 2.94 -8.63 10.70
C THR A 255 3.13 -10.14 10.87
N GLY A 256 2.04 -10.88 11.11
CA GLY A 256 2.11 -12.30 11.47
C GLY A 256 2.47 -12.54 12.94
N ALA A 257 2.56 -11.51 13.77
CA ALA A 257 2.82 -11.64 15.19
C ALA A 257 1.73 -12.47 15.90
N GLN A 258 2.11 -13.24 16.89
CA GLN A 258 1.17 -14.09 17.64
C GLN A 258 0.30 -13.30 18.63
N GLN A 259 0.75 -12.11 19.04
CA GLN A 259 0.04 -11.29 20.01
C GLN A 259 0.37 -9.79 19.86
N PRO A 260 -0.47 -8.90 20.40
CA PRO A 260 -0.16 -7.48 20.52
C PRO A 260 1.12 -7.23 21.34
N ALA A 261 1.95 -6.29 20.88
CA ALA A 261 3.21 -5.94 21.52
C ALA A 261 3.37 -4.42 21.69
N ILE A 262 4.00 -4.01 22.77
CA ILE A 262 4.45 -2.64 22.98
C ILE A 262 5.71 -2.47 22.15
N LEU A 263 5.64 -1.65 21.11
CA LEU A 263 6.74 -1.43 20.19
C LEU A 263 7.72 -0.36 20.70
N GLY A 264 8.95 -0.45 20.20
CA GLY A 264 9.95 0.57 20.43
C GLY A 264 10.71 0.46 21.76
N LYS A 265 11.73 1.29 21.84
CA LYS A 265 12.69 1.38 22.95
C LYS A 265 12.86 2.85 23.32
N VAL A 266 12.77 3.16 24.61
CA VAL A 266 12.96 4.52 25.12
C VAL A 266 14.43 4.70 25.52
N SER A 267 15.08 5.71 24.97
CA SER A 267 16.41 6.17 25.38
C SER A 267 16.27 7.53 26.07
N TYR A 268 16.73 7.63 27.28
CA TYR A 268 16.73 8.88 28.03
C TYR A 268 17.99 9.69 27.75
N ALA A 269 17.92 11.01 28.00
CA ALA A 269 19.06 11.92 27.89
C ALA A 269 20.08 11.70 29.01
#